data_2e39aff8d29610a8636029bd71eb60c2
#
_entry.id   2e39aff8d29610a8636029bd71eb60c2
#
_cell.length_a   1.000
_cell.length_b   1.000
_cell.length_c   1.000
_cell.angle_alpha   90.00
_cell.angle_beta   90.00
_cell.angle_gamma   90.00
#
_symmetry.space_group_name_H-M   'P 1'
#
loop_
_entity.id
_entity.type
_entity.pdbx_description
1 polymer ?
#
loop_
_entity_poly.entity_id
_entity_poly.type
_entity_poly.pdbx_seq_one_letter_code
_entity_poly.pdbx_strand_id
1 'polypeptide(L)'
;MSLANQTYLTMNSKYKIPQYGLGVYQIQGDEATEKTCLTAFEIGIRHIDTAHAYQNERGVGAAVNKCKIPREQLFITSKLLVSDYGEDITSKAIDKMLGRLNLKYIDLLLLHQHVGDYLAAYKEMEKAVEQGKVKSIGISNFDERLDDILNNSKIKPAVIQVECHPFWNQDELKKS
;
A
#
# COMPACT_ATOMS: atom_id res chain seq x y z
N MET A 1 -26.67 3.38 -4.02
CA MET A 1 -26.71 2.70 -2.72
C MET A 1 -25.33 2.81 -2.12
N SER A 2 -25.14 3.51 -1.02
CA SER A 2 -23.88 3.50 -0.29
C SER A 2 -23.72 2.09 0.30
N LEU A 3 -22.53 1.47 0.16
CA LEU A 3 -22.12 0.38 1.04
C LEU A 3 -22.05 1.00 2.45
N ALA A 4 -23.18 1.07 3.11
CA ALA A 4 -23.26 1.60 4.45
C ALA A 4 -22.34 0.77 5.34
N ASN A 5 -21.50 1.45 6.13
CA ASN A 5 -20.65 0.89 7.17
C ASN A 5 -19.38 0.18 6.68
N GLN A 6 -18.47 0.91 6.03
CA GLN A 6 -17.10 0.45 5.96
C GLN A 6 -16.55 0.30 7.39
N THR A 7 -16.22 -0.91 7.78
CA THR A 7 -15.55 -1.20 9.05
C THR A 7 -14.05 -0.96 8.92
N TYR A 8 -13.39 -0.66 10.04
CA TYR A 8 -11.97 -0.34 10.09
C TYR A 8 -11.28 -1.22 11.13
N LEU A 9 -10.05 -1.59 10.82
CA LEU A 9 -9.13 -2.26 11.75
C LEU A 9 -8.05 -1.26 12.18
N THR A 10 -7.68 -1.29 13.46
CA THR A 10 -6.58 -0.45 13.96
C THR A 10 -5.26 -1.20 13.83
N MET A 11 -4.32 -0.65 13.08
CA MET A 11 -2.98 -1.19 12.90
C MET A 11 -2.08 -0.86 14.11
N ASN A 12 -0.92 -1.52 14.23
CA ASN A 12 0.08 -1.22 15.25
C ASN A 12 0.64 0.22 15.13
N SER A 13 0.60 0.81 13.95
CA SER A 13 0.93 2.22 13.67
C SER A 13 -0.09 3.22 14.23
N LYS A 14 -1.18 2.75 14.86
CA LYS A 14 -2.35 3.49 15.38
C LYS A 14 -3.26 4.08 14.28
N TYR A 15 -2.89 4.02 13.02
CA TYR A 15 -3.79 4.36 11.92
C TYR A 15 -4.82 3.26 11.69
N LYS A 16 -5.95 3.65 11.10
CA LYS A 16 -7.05 2.73 10.79
C LYS A 16 -7.04 2.39 9.32
N ILE A 17 -7.05 1.09 9.00
CA ILE A 17 -7.19 0.59 7.63
C ILE A 17 -8.65 0.15 7.40
N PRO A 18 -9.28 0.55 6.28
CA PRO A 18 -10.59 0.00 5.91
C PRO A 18 -10.49 -1.51 5.69
N GLN A 19 -11.44 -2.26 6.23
CA GLN A 19 -11.45 -3.73 6.14
C GLN A 19 -11.63 -4.24 4.72
N TYR A 20 -12.33 -3.47 3.86
CA TYR A 20 -12.49 -3.76 2.44
C TYR A 20 -11.77 -2.72 1.61
N GLY A 21 -11.09 -3.18 0.56
CA GLY A 21 -10.40 -2.35 -0.41
C GLY A 21 -10.58 -2.87 -1.83
N LEU A 22 -10.31 -2.02 -2.80
CA LEU A 22 -10.24 -2.37 -4.20
C LEU A 22 -8.76 -2.47 -4.62
N GLY A 23 -8.32 -3.65 -5.05
CA GLY A 23 -7.06 -3.82 -5.76
C GLY A 23 -7.23 -3.48 -7.25
N VAL A 24 -6.27 -2.73 -7.80
CA VAL A 24 -6.29 -2.33 -9.23
C VAL A 24 -5.25 -3.09 -10.06
N TYR A 25 -4.75 -4.22 -9.58
CA TYR A 25 -3.89 -5.10 -10.36
C TYR A 25 -4.59 -5.51 -11.67
N GLN A 26 -3.84 -5.54 -12.77
CA GLN A 26 -4.30 -5.85 -14.13
C GLN A 26 -5.31 -4.84 -14.75
N ILE A 27 -5.67 -3.78 -14.08
CA ILE A 27 -6.38 -2.67 -14.74
C ILE A 27 -5.34 -1.84 -15.51
N GLN A 28 -5.39 -1.95 -16.84
CA GLN A 28 -4.41 -1.30 -17.70
C GLN A 28 -4.83 0.11 -18.08
N GLY A 29 -3.86 1.02 -17.98
CA GLY A 29 -4.03 2.43 -18.37
C GLY A 29 -4.65 3.31 -17.29
N ASP A 30 -4.21 4.56 -17.28
CA ASP A 30 -4.58 5.53 -16.24
C ASP A 30 -6.07 5.89 -16.29
N GLU A 31 -6.65 6.01 -17.48
CA GLU A 31 -8.08 6.38 -17.65
C GLU A 31 -9.01 5.28 -17.11
N ALA A 32 -8.76 4.01 -17.45
CA ALA A 32 -9.57 2.89 -16.96
C ALA A 32 -9.44 2.76 -15.43
N THR A 33 -8.23 2.96 -14.89
CA THR A 33 -7.96 2.93 -13.46
C THR A 33 -8.66 4.07 -12.74
N GLU A 34 -8.57 5.32 -13.26
CA GLU A 34 -9.30 6.46 -12.72
C GLU A 34 -10.80 6.18 -12.64
N LYS A 35 -11.41 5.76 -13.75
CA LYS A 35 -12.84 5.43 -13.82
C LYS A 35 -13.24 4.37 -12.80
N THR A 36 -12.46 3.29 -12.70
CA THR A 36 -12.73 2.20 -11.75
C THR A 36 -12.65 2.68 -10.31
N CYS A 37 -11.63 3.46 -9.96
CA CYS A 37 -11.49 4.02 -8.62
C CYS A 37 -12.64 5.00 -8.28
N LEU A 38 -13.05 5.86 -9.21
CA LEU A 38 -14.18 6.77 -9.00
C LEU A 38 -15.47 6.00 -8.74
N THR A 39 -15.75 4.95 -9.54
CA THR A 39 -16.91 4.07 -9.31
C THR A 39 -16.85 3.41 -7.94
N ALA A 40 -15.66 2.93 -7.53
CA ALA A 40 -15.46 2.35 -6.19
C ALA A 40 -15.77 3.37 -5.07
N PHE A 41 -15.33 4.62 -5.23
CA PHE A 41 -15.62 5.68 -4.27
C PHE A 41 -17.12 6.00 -4.19
N GLU A 42 -17.82 6.01 -5.33
CA GLU A 42 -19.28 6.24 -5.39
C GLU A 42 -20.08 5.19 -4.64
N ILE A 43 -19.65 3.92 -4.68
CA ILE A 43 -20.33 2.84 -3.94
C ILE A 43 -19.86 2.71 -2.49
N GLY A 44 -18.92 3.56 -2.03
CA GLY A 44 -18.52 3.64 -0.62
C GLY A 44 -17.18 2.97 -0.28
N ILE A 45 -16.44 2.40 -1.25
CA ILE A 45 -15.07 1.94 -1.01
C ILE A 45 -14.20 3.17 -0.68
N ARG A 46 -13.28 3.00 0.29
CA ARG A 46 -12.38 4.06 0.75
C ARG A 46 -10.91 3.66 0.69
N HIS A 47 -10.61 2.42 0.38
CA HIS A 47 -9.26 1.88 0.25
C HIS A 47 -9.00 1.43 -1.18
N ILE A 48 -7.93 1.97 -1.79
CA ILE A 48 -7.41 1.55 -3.09
C ILE A 48 -6.00 0.99 -2.89
N ASP A 49 -5.76 -0.19 -3.45
CA ASP A 49 -4.46 -0.87 -3.43
C ASP A 49 -3.90 -0.92 -4.86
N THR A 50 -2.77 -0.26 -5.05
CA THR A 50 -1.98 -0.25 -6.28
C THR A 50 -0.54 -0.69 -6.01
N ALA A 51 0.34 -0.57 -7.01
CA ALA A 51 1.78 -0.81 -6.89
C ALA A 51 2.53 -0.12 -8.03
N HIS A 52 3.82 0.16 -7.83
CA HIS A 52 4.70 0.63 -8.91
C HIS A 52 4.68 -0.34 -10.12
N ALA A 53 4.70 -1.64 -9.84
CA ALA A 53 4.67 -2.68 -10.88
C ALA A 53 3.41 -2.66 -11.76
N TYR A 54 2.29 -2.13 -11.26
CA TYR A 54 1.02 -2.11 -12.01
C TYR A 54 0.96 -0.99 -13.05
N GLN A 55 1.87 0.00 -12.97
CA GLN A 55 2.00 1.13 -13.89
C GLN A 55 0.71 1.97 -14.04
N ASN A 56 -0.13 1.98 -13.01
CA ASN A 56 -1.42 2.68 -13.00
C ASN A 56 -1.60 3.64 -11.81
N GLU A 57 -0.52 3.96 -11.10
CA GLU A 57 -0.55 4.88 -9.96
C GLU A 57 -1.07 6.28 -10.33
N ARG A 58 -0.81 6.75 -11.57
CA ARG A 58 -1.32 8.04 -12.06
C ARG A 58 -2.85 8.03 -12.14
N GLY A 59 -3.45 6.94 -12.61
CA GLY A 59 -4.90 6.78 -12.65
C GLY A 59 -5.52 6.76 -11.26
N VAL A 60 -4.89 6.08 -10.29
CA VAL A 60 -5.31 6.14 -8.88
C VAL A 60 -5.25 7.57 -8.35
N GLY A 61 -4.13 8.25 -8.57
CA GLY A 61 -3.93 9.63 -8.13
C GLY A 61 -4.94 10.59 -8.76
N ALA A 62 -5.23 10.44 -10.06
CA ALA A 62 -6.25 11.22 -10.75
C ALA A 62 -7.63 11.05 -10.11
N ALA A 63 -8.02 9.80 -9.79
CA ALA A 63 -9.29 9.53 -9.12
C ALA A 63 -9.38 10.18 -7.73
N VAL A 64 -8.30 10.07 -6.93
CA VAL A 64 -8.23 10.69 -5.59
C VAL A 64 -8.35 12.21 -5.66
N ASN A 65 -7.68 12.84 -6.61
CA ASN A 65 -7.71 14.30 -6.76
C ASN A 65 -9.03 14.81 -7.38
N LYS A 66 -9.75 13.98 -8.12
CA LYS A 66 -11.01 14.33 -8.78
C LYS A 66 -12.23 14.07 -7.90
N CYS A 67 -12.20 13.07 -7.04
CA CYS A 67 -13.31 12.77 -6.15
C CYS A 67 -13.50 13.91 -5.13
N LYS A 68 -14.75 14.08 -4.68
CA LYS A 68 -15.09 15.09 -3.67
C LYS A 68 -14.93 14.60 -2.22
N ILE A 69 -14.29 13.46 -2.04
CA ILE A 69 -14.07 12.86 -0.71
C ILE A 69 -12.80 13.49 -0.12
N PRO A 70 -12.84 13.97 1.13
CA PRO A 70 -11.64 14.47 1.81
C PRO A 70 -10.52 13.41 1.80
N ARG A 71 -9.27 13.84 1.52
CA ARG A 71 -8.12 12.92 1.40
C ARG A 71 -7.91 12.05 2.63
N GLU A 72 -8.19 12.56 3.81
CA GLU A 72 -8.05 11.86 5.09
C GLU A 72 -9.12 10.76 5.30
N GLN A 73 -10.17 10.73 4.49
CA GLN A 73 -11.17 9.67 4.47
C GLN A 73 -10.83 8.56 3.46
N LEU A 74 -9.79 8.75 2.66
CA LEU A 74 -9.30 7.75 1.72
C LEU A 74 -8.03 7.08 2.27
N PHE A 75 -7.88 5.80 1.96
CA PHE A 75 -6.73 4.99 2.30
C PHE A 75 -6.07 4.48 1.03
N ILE A 76 -4.84 4.89 0.76
CA ILE A 76 -4.12 4.52 -0.46
C ILE A 76 -2.92 3.66 -0.07
N THR A 77 -2.91 2.45 -0.61
CA THR A 77 -1.76 1.52 -0.52
C THR A 77 -1.03 1.50 -1.84
N SER A 78 0.30 1.59 -1.80
CA SER A 78 1.15 1.26 -2.94
C SER A 78 2.32 0.37 -2.50
N LYS A 79 3.08 -0.17 -3.47
CA LYS A 79 4.15 -1.12 -3.22
C LYS A 79 5.39 -0.74 -4.03
N LEU A 80 6.55 -0.81 -3.39
CA LEU A 80 7.84 -0.66 -4.05
C LEU A 80 8.14 -1.85 -4.95
N LEU A 81 8.62 -1.61 -6.14
CA LEU A 81 9.14 -2.66 -7.01
C LEU A 81 10.53 -3.10 -6.53
N VAL A 82 10.93 -4.34 -6.81
CA VAL A 82 12.26 -4.86 -6.41
C VAL A 82 13.41 -3.98 -6.92
N SER A 83 13.28 -3.39 -8.10
CA SER A 83 14.25 -2.43 -8.65
C SER A 83 14.33 -1.10 -7.89
N ASP A 84 13.38 -0.83 -6.99
CA ASP A 84 13.36 0.36 -6.14
C ASP A 84 14.07 0.12 -4.80
N TYR A 85 14.58 -1.11 -4.55
CA TYR A 85 15.18 -1.48 -3.28
C TYR A 85 16.65 -1.06 -3.21
N GLY A 86 17.04 -0.56 -2.06
CA GLY A 86 18.41 -0.19 -1.73
C GLY A 86 18.50 1.18 -1.04
N GLU A 87 19.64 1.42 -0.41
CA GLU A 87 19.97 2.70 0.21
C GLU A 87 19.93 3.81 -0.86
N ASP A 88 19.39 4.99 -0.54
CA ASP A 88 19.18 6.13 -1.45
C ASP A 88 18.27 5.88 -2.67
N ILE A 89 18.20 4.65 -3.17
CA ILE A 89 17.34 4.29 -4.31
C ILE A 89 15.89 4.34 -3.88
N THR A 90 15.59 3.70 -2.75
CA THR A 90 14.23 3.60 -2.22
C THR A 90 13.65 4.97 -1.86
N SER A 91 14.43 5.85 -1.24
CA SER A 91 13.99 7.22 -0.94
C SER A 91 13.55 7.97 -2.21
N LYS A 92 14.36 7.91 -3.28
CA LYS A 92 14.03 8.51 -4.58
C LYS A 92 12.81 7.85 -5.25
N ALA A 93 12.66 6.53 -5.08
CA ALA A 93 11.52 5.78 -5.60
C ALA A 93 10.22 6.20 -4.91
N ILE A 94 10.23 6.42 -3.59
CA ILE A 94 9.09 6.94 -2.82
C ILE A 94 8.70 8.34 -3.32
N ASP A 95 9.66 9.23 -3.55
CA ASP A 95 9.36 10.57 -4.07
C ASP A 95 8.76 10.52 -5.48
N LYS A 96 9.28 9.66 -6.36
CA LYS A 96 8.69 9.43 -7.68
C LYS A 96 7.29 8.84 -7.60
N MET A 97 7.03 7.92 -6.66
CA MET A 97 5.71 7.32 -6.42
C MET A 97 4.70 8.38 -5.97
N LEU A 98 5.07 9.24 -5.01
CA LEU A 98 4.25 10.38 -4.60
C LEU A 98 3.96 11.32 -5.78
N GLY A 99 4.95 11.56 -6.65
CA GLY A 99 4.77 12.33 -7.87
C GLY A 99 3.81 11.69 -8.87
N ARG A 100 3.88 10.36 -9.08
CA ARG A 100 2.92 9.63 -9.95
C ARG A 100 1.50 9.67 -9.39
N LEU A 101 1.36 9.44 -8.10
CA LEU A 101 0.08 9.53 -7.39
C LEU A 101 -0.43 10.98 -7.25
N ASN A 102 0.44 11.97 -7.42
CA ASN A 102 0.14 13.37 -7.14
C ASN A 102 -0.48 13.57 -5.75
N LEU A 103 0.13 12.94 -4.74
CA LEU A 103 -0.29 12.96 -3.33
C LEU A 103 0.83 13.46 -2.43
N LYS A 104 0.45 14.07 -1.30
CA LYS A 104 1.41 14.50 -0.28
C LYS A 104 1.92 13.37 0.59
N TYR A 105 1.13 12.31 0.75
CA TYR A 105 1.47 11.13 1.54
C TYR A 105 0.75 9.87 1.03
N ILE A 106 1.31 8.71 1.34
CA ILE A 106 0.74 7.38 1.15
C ILE A 106 0.30 6.86 2.52
N ASP A 107 -0.87 6.22 2.61
CA ASP A 107 -1.37 5.69 3.89
C ASP A 107 -0.66 4.40 4.29
N LEU A 108 -0.36 3.52 3.33
CA LEU A 108 0.39 2.28 3.54
C LEU A 108 1.33 2.02 2.36
N LEU A 109 2.62 1.88 2.66
CA LEU A 109 3.63 1.49 1.70
C LEU A 109 4.14 0.09 2.02
N LEU A 110 4.18 -0.80 1.02
CA LEU A 110 4.64 -2.17 1.18
C LEU A 110 5.92 -2.43 0.37
N LEU A 111 6.81 -3.25 0.91
CA LEU A 111 7.74 -4.01 0.08
C LEU A 111 6.93 -5.06 -0.70
N HIS A 112 7.10 -5.12 -2.04
CA HIS A 112 6.26 -5.99 -2.87
C HIS A 112 6.68 -7.46 -2.82
N GLN A 113 7.99 -7.72 -2.65
CA GLN A 113 8.58 -9.06 -2.68
C GLN A 113 9.79 -9.13 -1.73
N HIS A 114 10.10 -10.34 -1.24
CA HIS A 114 11.20 -10.64 -0.30
C HIS A 114 12.56 -10.91 -0.99
N VAL A 115 12.83 -10.28 -2.12
CA VAL A 115 14.07 -10.44 -2.89
C VAL A 115 14.82 -9.11 -3.02
N GLY A 116 16.11 -9.16 -3.37
CA GLY A 116 16.94 -7.97 -3.45
C GLY A 116 17.29 -7.40 -2.07
N ASP A 117 17.68 -6.12 -2.04
CA ASP A 117 18.09 -5.44 -0.80
C ASP A 117 16.89 -4.86 -0.03
N TYR A 118 15.96 -5.74 0.34
CA TYR A 118 14.73 -5.36 1.04
C TYR A 118 14.97 -4.80 2.44
N LEU A 119 16.07 -5.18 3.12
CA LEU A 119 16.38 -4.65 4.44
C LEU A 119 16.82 -3.18 4.38
N ALA A 120 17.65 -2.81 3.39
CA ALA A 120 17.98 -1.41 3.15
C ALA A 120 16.74 -0.62 2.71
N ALA A 121 15.92 -1.20 1.82
CA ALA A 121 14.67 -0.58 1.40
C ALA A 121 13.73 -0.33 2.59
N TYR A 122 13.60 -1.29 3.50
CA TYR A 122 12.74 -1.13 4.67
C TYR A 122 13.21 0.00 5.59
N LYS A 123 14.53 0.14 5.80
CA LYS A 123 15.10 1.27 6.56
C LYS A 123 14.80 2.62 5.92
N GLU A 124 14.82 2.72 4.59
CA GLU A 124 14.42 3.94 3.88
C GLU A 124 12.91 4.21 4.02
N MET A 125 12.07 3.17 4.06
CA MET A 125 10.64 3.32 4.35
C MET A 125 10.41 3.84 5.78
N GLU A 126 11.18 3.40 6.77
CA GLU A 126 11.15 3.94 8.13
C GLU A 126 11.45 5.45 8.15
N LYS A 127 12.48 5.87 7.43
CA LYS A 127 12.80 7.31 7.26
C LYS A 127 11.64 8.08 6.59
N ALA A 128 10.98 7.48 5.61
CA ALA A 128 9.82 8.09 4.95
C ALA A 128 8.62 8.26 5.90
N VAL A 129 8.45 7.37 6.89
CA VAL A 129 7.46 7.56 7.97
C VAL A 129 7.83 8.75 8.84
N GLU A 130 9.10 8.85 9.26
CA GLU A 130 9.59 9.99 10.06
C GLU A 130 9.43 11.34 9.33
N GLN A 131 9.57 11.33 8.00
CA GLN A 131 9.36 12.50 7.13
C GLN A 131 7.88 12.82 6.84
N GLY A 132 6.94 11.98 7.28
CA GLY A 132 5.51 12.15 7.01
C GLY A 132 5.09 11.85 5.56
N LYS A 133 5.96 11.29 4.74
CA LYS A 133 5.67 10.86 3.37
C LYS A 133 4.80 9.60 3.33
N VAL A 134 4.91 8.75 4.35
CA VAL A 134 4.18 7.50 4.50
C VAL A 134 3.63 7.43 5.93
N LYS A 135 2.38 7.00 6.12
CA LYS A 135 1.79 6.87 7.45
C LYS A 135 2.07 5.52 8.09
N SER A 136 2.06 4.45 7.30
CA SER A 136 2.29 3.09 7.77
C SER A 136 3.12 2.32 6.75
N ILE A 137 3.94 1.41 7.21
CA ILE A 137 4.76 0.54 6.36
C ILE A 137 4.46 -0.92 6.65
N GLY A 138 4.67 -1.76 5.65
CA GLY A 138 4.45 -3.20 5.75
C GLY A 138 5.16 -3.97 4.64
N ILE A 139 4.79 -5.21 4.49
CA ILE A 139 5.42 -6.17 3.59
C ILE A 139 4.37 -6.97 2.83
N SER A 140 4.75 -7.50 1.67
CA SER A 140 3.89 -8.37 0.84
C SER A 140 4.69 -9.57 0.36
N ASN A 141 4.13 -10.77 0.49
CA ASN A 141 4.77 -12.05 0.11
C ASN A 141 6.09 -12.33 0.86
N PHE A 142 6.08 -12.17 2.18
CA PHE A 142 7.24 -12.33 3.07
C PHE A 142 7.12 -13.51 4.04
N ASP A 143 6.39 -14.54 3.70
CA ASP A 143 6.08 -15.69 4.57
C ASP A 143 7.35 -16.33 5.16
N GLU A 144 8.39 -16.56 4.33
CA GLU A 144 9.66 -17.17 4.76
C GLU A 144 10.68 -16.16 5.32
N ARG A 145 10.47 -14.85 5.15
CA ARG A 145 11.41 -13.78 5.51
C ARG A 145 10.85 -12.75 6.49
N LEU A 146 9.74 -13.09 7.12
CA LEU A 146 9.10 -12.23 8.11
C LEU A 146 10.06 -11.90 9.25
N ASP A 147 10.74 -12.90 9.79
CA ASP A 147 11.68 -12.75 10.91
C ASP A 147 12.86 -11.82 10.58
N ASP A 148 13.32 -11.81 9.32
CA ASP A 148 14.39 -10.89 8.91
C ASP A 148 13.95 -9.43 9.11
N ILE A 149 12.74 -9.09 8.71
CA ILE A 149 12.19 -7.75 8.92
C ILE A 149 11.93 -7.49 10.40
N LEU A 150 11.29 -8.44 11.11
CA LEU A 150 10.98 -8.28 12.52
C LEU A 150 12.22 -8.06 13.39
N ASN A 151 13.33 -8.74 13.08
CA ASN A 151 14.57 -8.64 13.85
C ASN A 151 15.41 -7.40 13.50
N ASN A 152 15.26 -6.84 12.28
CA ASN A 152 16.12 -5.75 11.77
C ASN A 152 15.41 -4.41 11.63
N SER A 153 14.12 -4.30 11.98
CA SER A 153 13.35 -3.06 11.86
C SER A 153 13.13 -2.36 13.22
N LYS A 154 13.12 -1.03 13.19
CA LYS A 154 12.70 -0.18 14.32
C LYS A 154 11.17 -0.06 14.34
N ILE A 155 10.56 0.17 13.17
CA ILE A 155 9.12 0.25 12.98
C ILE A 155 8.66 -1.11 12.44
N LYS A 156 7.92 -1.86 13.26
CA LYS A 156 7.42 -3.18 12.84
C LYS A 156 6.38 -3.03 11.72
N PRO A 157 6.30 -4.01 10.78
CA PRO A 157 5.27 -3.99 9.75
C PRO A 157 3.88 -3.85 10.35
N ALA A 158 3.11 -2.92 9.79
CA ALA A 158 1.72 -2.73 10.21
C ALA A 158 0.78 -3.73 9.54
N VAL A 159 1.18 -4.24 8.38
CA VAL A 159 0.41 -5.17 7.55
C VAL A 159 1.35 -6.14 6.86
N ILE A 160 0.92 -7.39 6.76
CA ILE A 160 1.46 -8.39 5.84
C ILE A 160 0.37 -8.65 4.80
N GLN A 161 0.66 -8.38 3.53
CA GLN A 161 -0.26 -8.65 2.43
C GLN A 161 0.17 -9.93 1.72
N VAL A 162 -0.75 -10.88 1.65
CA VAL A 162 -0.54 -12.18 0.98
C VAL A 162 -1.77 -12.55 0.18
N GLU A 163 -1.60 -13.42 -0.82
CA GLU A 163 -2.72 -14.07 -1.49
C GLU A 163 -3.47 -14.95 -0.48
N CYS A 164 -4.80 -14.76 -0.38
CA CYS A 164 -5.63 -15.53 0.53
C CYS A 164 -7.00 -15.80 -0.11
N HIS A 165 -7.33 -17.05 -0.30
CA HIS A 165 -8.61 -17.50 -0.89
C HIS A 165 -8.91 -18.95 -0.42
N PRO A 166 -10.08 -19.55 -0.74
CA PRO A 166 -10.47 -20.88 -0.23
C PRO A 166 -9.47 -22.01 -0.49
N PHE A 167 -8.67 -21.92 -1.57
CA PHE A 167 -7.63 -22.92 -1.91
C PHE A 167 -6.26 -22.60 -1.33
N TRP A 168 -6.08 -21.41 -0.73
CA TRP A 168 -4.84 -20.94 -0.10
C TRP A 168 -5.17 -20.02 1.08
N ASN A 169 -5.51 -20.63 2.21
CA ASN A 169 -6.16 -19.95 3.34
C ASN A 169 -5.20 -19.31 4.35
N GLN A 170 -3.88 -19.48 4.16
CA GLN A 170 -2.82 -18.89 5.01
C GLN A 170 -2.90 -19.32 6.50
N ASP A 171 -3.33 -20.56 6.78
CA ASP A 171 -3.53 -21.02 8.16
C ASP A 171 -2.22 -21.08 8.97
N GLU A 172 -1.08 -21.33 8.34
CA GLU A 172 0.23 -21.34 9.02
C GLU A 172 0.67 -19.92 9.36
N LEU A 173 0.55 -18.97 8.44
CA LEU A 173 0.91 -17.56 8.67
C LEU A 173 0.05 -16.91 9.76
N LYS A 174 -1.21 -17.34 9.93
CA LYS A 174 -2.10 -16.82 10.99
C LYS A 174 -1.69 -17.25 12.39
N LYS A 175 -0.84 -18.28 12.52
CA LYS A 175 -0.38 -18.81 13.81
C LYS A 175 0.96 -18.19 14.25
N SER A 176 1.70 -17.59 13.34
CA SER A 176 2.95 -16.88 13.62
C SER A 176 2.69 -15.44 14.07
#